data_9d9cd1d60b3d21d41d7a653312391aad
#
_entry.id   9d9cd1d60b3d21d41d7a653312391aad
#
_cell.length_a   1.000
_cell.length_b   1.000
_cell.length_c   1.000
_cell.angle_alpha   90.00
_cell.angle_beta   90.00
_cell.angle_gamma   90.00
#
_symmetry.space_group_name_H-M   'P 1'
#
loop_
_entity.id
_entity.type
_entity.pdbx_description
1 polymer ?
#
loop_
_entity_poly.entity_id
_entity_poly.type
_entity_poly.pdbx_seq_one_letter_code
_entity_poly.pdbx_strand_id
1 'polypeptide(L)'
;MSDPAVQLLRHHRPFLAFWLARVFTASGFQMLTVAIGWHLYQLTGNVLDLGLVGLVEFAPRVLFMLHTGHVADRYDRRRVAALCQSLQALIALALAVGSATDNVSRELIFALAFLLGATRSFEMPATQALLPNVVPTGLFPRAVAASASATQAATIVAPAVGGLLYAFGSIWVYGPTVALYVIACLLTLSLDVRQQVAQRGRASLESLLAGIRFIRSRPDIFGAISLDLFAVLLGGATALLPVFAKDILLTGAWGLGLLRSAPAVGALLMSLWLARFPVERKVGLTMFTAVGVFGVATIAFGLSTSFWFSLAVLVVLGAADMISMVIRGAFVQLETPDEMRGRVSAVNGLFIGASNQLGEFESGLTAHWFGTVPAVVLGGVGTLVVTGTWMKLFPTLAQRDRLHGG
;
A
#
# COMPACT_ATOMS: atom_id res chain seq x y z
N MET A 1 13.59 -16.45 -25.68
CA MET A 1 12.85 -17.74 -25.61
C MET A 1 12.05 -17.70 -24.32
N SER A 2 10.72 -17.71 -24.39
CA SER A 2 9.85 -17.71 -23.20
C SER A 2 9.94 -19.08 -22.50
N ASP A 3 10.14 -19.05 -21.18
CA ASP A 3 10.20 -20.25 -20.34
C ASP A 3 8.90 -21.09 -20.52
N PRO A 4 9.00 -22.41 -20.79
CA PRO A 4 7.83 -23.28 -21.04
C PRO A 4 6.76 -23.20 -19.94
N ALA A 5 7.13 -22.94 -18.69
CA ALA A 5 6.17 -22.85 -17.60
C ALA A 5 5.46 -21.47 -17.53
N VAL A 6 6.01 -20.41 -18.13
CA VAL A 6 5.29 -19.14 -18.34
C VAL A 6 4.22 -19.33 -19.41
N GLN A 7 4.50 -20.16 -20.42
CA GLN A 7 3.50 -20.54 -21.42
C GLN A 7 2.37 -21.37 -20.79
N LEU A 8 2.66 -22.26 -19.83
CA LEU A 8 1.67 -23.03 -19.10
C LEU A 8 0.72 -22.15 -18.26
N LEU A 9 1.22 -21.10 -17.59
CA LEU A 9 0.37 -20.16 -16.84
C LEU A 9 -0.54 -19.33 -17.75
N ARG A 10 -0.05 -18.90 -18.91
CA ARG A 10 -0.82 -18.12 -19.88
C ARG A 10 -1.99 -18.89 -20.50
N HIS A 11 -1.94 -20.22 -20.51
CA HIS A 11 -3.00 -21.08 -21.01
C HIS A 11 -3.91 -21.63 -19.90
N HIS A 12 -3.56 -21.38 -18.63
CA HIS A 12 -4.33 -21.84 -17.49
C HIS A 12 -5.50 -20.88 -17.20
N ARG A 13 -6.66 -21.12 -17.81
CA ARG A 13 -7.86 -20.25 -17.72
C ARG A 13 -8.22 -19.81 -16.30
N PRO A 14 -8.25 -20.70 -15.27
CA PRO A 14 -8.57 -20.28 -13.91
C PRO A 14 -7.56 -19.27 -13.36
N PHE A 15 -6.27 -19.45 -13.64
CA PHE A 15 -5.24 -18.48 -13.22
C PHE A 15 -5.40 -17.14 -13.93
N LEU A 16 -5.70 -17.13 -15.22
CA LEU A 16 -5.92 -15.89 -15.97
C LEU A 16 -7.12 -15.11 -15.42
N ALA A 17 -8.24 -15.79 -15.15
CA ALA A 17 -9.41 -15.15 -14.55
C ALA A 17 -9.09 -14.57 -13.18
N PHE A 18 -8.41 -15.31 -12.32
CA PHE A 18 -7.92 -14.84 -11.03
C PHE A 18 -6.98 -13.64 -11.16
N TRP A 19 -6.00 -13.73 -12.06
CA TRP A 19 -5.01 -12.68 -12.29
C TRP A 19 -5.65 -11.38 -12.79
N LEU A 20 -6.54 -11.47 -13.78
CA LEU A 20 -7.30 -10.33 -14.29
C LEU A 20 -8.20 -9.73 -13.22
N ALA A 21 -8.91 -10.54 -12.43
CA ALA A 21 -9.71 -10.05 -11.31
C ALA A 21 -8.85 -9.24 -10.32
N ARG A 22 -7.66 -9.71 -10.00
CA ARG A 22 -6.71 -8.97 -9.14
C ARG A 22 -6.24 -7.66 -9.76
N VAL A 23 -5.90 -7.66 -11.05
CA VAL A 23 -5.51 -6.43 -11.77
C VAL A 23 -6.63 -5.41 -11.70
N PHE A 24 -7.85 -5.82 -12.04
CA PHE A 24 -9.00 -4.93 -12.08
C PHE A 24 -9.38 -4.40 -10.69
N THR A 25 -9.39 -5.25 -9.68
CA THR A 25 -9.64 -4.82 -8.30
C THR A 25 -8.56 -3.85 -7.80
N ALA A 26 -7.29 -4.15 -8.04
CA ALA A 26 -6.20 -3.27 -7.64
C ALA A 26 -6.25 -1.93 -8.39
N SER A 27 -6.53 -1.95 -9.70
CA SER A 27 -6.66 -0.73 -10.50
C SER A 27 -7.85 0.11 -10.06
N GLY A 28 -9.01 -0.52 -9.85
CA GLY A 28 -10.20 0.17 -9.34
C GLY A 28 -9.96 0.84 -7.99
N PHE A 29 -9.28 0.15 -7.08
CA PHE A 29 -8.93 0.71 -5.77
C PHE A 29 -8.01 1.93 -5.88
N GLN A 30 -6.96 1.84 -6.67
CA GLN A 30 -6.02 2.95 -6.85
C GLN A 30 -6.65 4.17 -7.53
N MET A 31 -7.48 3.94 -8.56
CA MET A 31 -8.23 5.02 -9.22
C MET A 31 -9.21 5.67 -8.24
N LEU A 32 -9.94 4.85 -7.46
CA LEU A 32 -10.93 5.34 -6.51
C LEU A 32 -10.28 6.16 -5.38
N THR A 33 -9.15 5.71 -4.85
CA THR A 33 -8.43 6.43 -3.79
C THR A 33 -7.94 7.80 -4.26
N VAL A 34 -7.40 7.90 -5.50
CA VAL A 34 -7.01 9.19 -6.08
C VAL A 34 -8.22 10.10 -6.27
N ALA A 35 -9.32 9.54 -6.80
CA ALA A 35 -10.54 10.31 -7.07
C ALA A 35 -11.21 10.78 -5.77
N ILE A 36 -11.30 9.95 -4.75
CA ILE A 36 -11.85 10.33 -3.45
C ILE A 36 -11.03 11.45 -2.81
N GLY A 37 -9.70 11.32 -2.77
CA GLY A 37 -8.84 12.35 -2.19
C GLY A 37 -8.96 13.69 -2.92
N TRP A 38 -8.98 13.68 -4.26
CA TRP A 38 -9.16 14.88 -5.06
C TRP A 38 -10.56 15.49 -4.87
N HIS A 39 -11.60 14.67 -4.96
CA HIS A 39 -13.00 15.12 -4.84
C HIS A 39 -13.28 15.75 -3.47
N LEU A 40 -12.81 15.07 -2.41
CA LEU A 40 -12.95 15.56 -1.04
C LEU A 40 -12.28 16.93 -0.88
N TYR A 41 -11.05 17.08 -1.41
CA TYR A 41 -10.35 18.36 -1.33
C TYR A 41 -10.96 19.44 -2.21
N GLN A 42 -11.51 19.08 -3.37
CA GLN A 42 -12.29 20.03 -4.18
C GLN A 42 -13.54 20.54 -3.46
N LEU A 43 -14.22 19.64 -2.76
CA LEU A 43 -15.48 19.92 -2.07
C LEU A 43 -15.28 20.75 -0.80
N THR A 44 -14.27 20.40 0.01
CA THR A 44 -14.12 20.98 1.36
C THR A 44 -13.03 22.05 1.45
N GLY A 45 -12.01 21.99 0.59
CA GLY A 45 -10.80 22.82 0.73
C GLY A 45 -10.03 22.55 2.03
N ASN A 46 -10.42 21.54 2.80
CA ASN A 46 -9.87 21.28 4.13
C ASN A 46 -8.81 20.16 4.09
N VAL A 47 -7.58 20.52 4.42
CA VAL A 47 -6.43 19.60 4.44
C VAL A 47 -6.59 18.51 5.49
N LEU A 48 -7.24 18.81 6.64
CA LEU A 48 -7.48 17.84 7.70
C LEU A 48 -8.37 16.67 7.20
N ASP A 49 -9.32 16.95 6.31
CA ASP A 49 -10.20 15.93 5.76
C ASP A 49 -9.44 14.88 4.94
N LEU A 50 -8.33 15.25 4.29
CA LEU A 50 -7.45 14.31 3.59
C LEU A 50 -6.77 13.32 4.55
N GLY A 51 -6.32 13.79 5.70
CA GLY A 51 -5.80 12.91 6.74
C GLY A 51 -6.89 12.03 7.37
N LEU A 52 -8.05 12.62 7.65
CA LEU A 52 -9.18 11.91 8.25
C LEU A 52 -9.74 10.81 7.33
N VAL A 53 -9.81 11.02 6.02
CA VAL A 53 -10.35 10.00 5.11
C VAL A 53 -9.47 8.75 5.07
N GLY A 54 -8.14 8.90 5.14
CA GLY A 54 -7.21 7.78 5.28
C GLY A 54 -7.43 7.02 6.60
N LEU A 55 -7.58 7.75 7.71
CA LEU A 55 -7.85 7.15 9.02
C LEU A 55 -9.20 6.40 9.03
N VAL A 56 -10.24 6.97 8.45
CA VAL A 56 -11.58 6.37 8.35
C VAL A 56 -11.55 5.11 7.49
N GLU A 57 -10.81 5.12 6.39
CA GLU A 57 -10.61 3.92 5.54
C GLU A 57 -9.83 2.83 6.28
N PHE A 58 -8.90 3.20 7.15
CA PHE A 58 -8.10 2.25 7.93
C PHE A 58 -8.84 1.67 9.13
N ALA A 59 -9.73 2.42 9.76
CA ALA A 59 -10.43 2.01 10.99
C ALA A 59 -11.09 0.62 10.90
N PRO A 60 -11.80 0.26 9.81
CA PRO A 60 -12.36 -1.09 9.66
C PRO A 60 -11.31 -2.20 9.66
N ARG A 61 -10.10 -1.94 9.12
CA ARG A 61 -9.01 -2.93 9.10
C ARG A 61 -8.58 -3.32 10.51
N VAL A 62 -8.53 -2.35 11.43
CA VAL A 62 -8.23 -2.60 12.84
C VAL A 62 -9.42 -3.27 13.53
N LEU A 63 -10.63 -2.75 13.33
CA LEU A 63 -11.86 -3.25 13.96
C LEU A 63 -12.15 -4.72 13.59
N PHE A 64 -11.95 -5.07 12.31
CA PHE A 64 -12.28 -6.41 11.82
C PHE A 64 -11.08 -7.36 11.73
N MET A 65 -9.89 -6.94 12.18
CA MET A 65 -8.64 -7.70 12.05
C MET A 65 -8.75 -9.17 12.48
N LEU A 66 -9.40 -9.42 13.63
CA LEU A 66 -9.59 -10.78 14.15
C LEU A 66 -10.69 -11.56 13.41
N HIS A 67 -11.66 -10.84 12.85
CA HIS A 67 -12.80 -11.45 12.16
C HIS A 67 -12.48 -11.82 10.71
N THR A 68 -11.60 -11.06 10.05
CA THR A 68 -11.26 -11.26 8.65
C THR A 68 -10.62 -12.63 8.38
N GLY A 69 -9.71 -13.08 9.26
CA GLY A 69 -9.13 -14.40 9.19
C GLY A 69 -10.16 -15.50 9.39
N HIS A 70 -11.03 -15.35 10.39
CA HIS A 70 -12.11 -16.32 10.65
C HIS A 70 -13.09 -16.44 9.48
N VAL A 71 -13.46 -15.34 8.85
CA VAL A 71 -14.34 -15.33 7.67
C VAL A 71 -13.66 -16.03 6.48
N ALA A 72 -12.38 -15.74 6.21
CA ALA A 72 -11.62 -16.36 5.13
C ALA A 72 -11.39 -17.87 5.31
N ASP A 73 -11.41 -18.36 6.56
CA ASP A 73 -11.25 -19.80 6.86
C ASP A 73 -12.59 -20.55 6.85
N ARG A 74 -13.70 -19.89 7.24
CA ARG A 74 -15.01 -20.56 7.43
C ARG A 74 -15.90 -20.50 6.20
N TYR A 75 -15.80 -19.42 5.41
CA TYR A 75 -16.68 -19.21 4.25
C TYR A 75 -15.95 -19.47 2.92
N ASP A 76 -16.73 -19.66 1.87
CA ASP A 76 -16.20 -19.77 0.50
C ASP A 76 -15.46 -18.48 0.12
N ARG A 77 -14.14 -18.59 0.03
CA ARG A 77 -13.22 -17.47 -0.26
C ARG A 77 -13.56 -16.76 -1.56
N ARG A 78 -14.04 -17.51 -2.57
CA ARG A 78 -14.50 -16.98 -3.85
C ARG A 78 -15.73 -16.08 -3.65
N ARG A 79 -16.72 -16.56 -2.86
CA ARG A 79 -17.95 -15.81 -2.59
C ARG A 79 -17.65 -14.58 -1.73
N VAL A 80 -16.76 -14.70 -0.75
CA VAL A 80 -16.33 -13.54 0.08
C VAL A 80 -15.66 -12.49 -0.79
N ALA A 81 -14.69 -12.86 -1.64
CA ALA A 81 -14.03 -11.92 -2.54
C ALA A 81 -15.01 -11.27 -3.52
N ALA A 82 -15.89 -12.05 -4.15
CA ALA A 82 -16.89 -11.53 -5.08
C ALA A 82 -17.90 -10.58 -4.40
N LEU A 83 -18.35 -10.88 -3.18
CA LEU A 83 -19.21 -9.99 -2.40
C LEU A 83 -18.51 -8.67 -2.09
N CYS A 84 -17.23 -8.71 -1.68
CA CYS A 84 -16.47 -7.49 -1.45
C CYS A 84 -16.32 -6.66 -2.73
N GLN A 85 -16.02 -7.29 -3.87
CA GLN A 85 -15.92 -6.62 -5.17
C GLN A 85 -17.26 -6.02 -5.62
N SER A 86 -18.38 -6.71 -5.37
CA SER A 86 -19.73 -6.17 -5.63
C SER A 86 -20.01 -4.93 -4.77
N LEU A 87 -19.66 -4.97 -3.48
CA LEU A 87 -19.82 -3.81 -2.59
C LEU A 87 -18.90 -2.64 -3.02
N GLN A 88 -17.68 -2.92 -3.46
CA GLN A 88 -16.78 -1.91 -4.02
C GLN A 88 -17.35 -1.29 -5.31
N ALA A 89 -17.98 -2.09 -6.17
CA ALA A 89 -18.71 -1.58 -7.34
C ALA A 89 -19.87 -0.66 -6.94
N LEU A 90 -20.64 -1.03 -5.91
CA LEU A 90 -21.73 -0.20 -5.40
C LEU A 90 -21.23 1.12 -4.77
N ILE A 91 -20.09 1.09 -4.08
CA ILE A 91 -19.43 2.30 -3.54
C ILE A 91 -19.04 3.23 -4.69
N ALA A 92 -18.38 2.71 -5.73
CA ALA A 92 -18.00 3.49 -6.90
C ALA A 92 -19.24 4.02 -7.65
N LEU A 93 -20.31 3.21 -7.75
CA LEU A 93 -21.58 3.62 -8.35
C LEU A 93 -22.27 4.73 -7.55
N ALA A 94 -22.27 4.65 -6.22
CA ALA A 94 -22.82 5.69 -5.35
C ALA A 94 -22.09 7.03 -5.56
N LEU A 95 -20.76 7.01 -5.70
CA LEU A 95 -19.98 8.20 -6.03
C LEU A 95 -20.26 8.71 -7.45
N ALA A 96 -20.42 7.79 -8.42
CA ALA A 96 -20.76 8.17 -9.80
C ALA A 96 -22.13 8.86 -9.88
N VAL A 97 -23.16 8.25 -9.27
CA VAL A 97 -24.53 8.80 -9.24
C VAL A 97 -24.57 10.09 -8.44
N GLY A 98 -23.95 10.12 -7.25
CA GLY A 98 -23.85 11.34 -6.45
C GLY A 98 -23.19 12.49 -7.21
N SER A 99 -22.12 12.20 -7.97
CA SER A 99 -21.45 13.20 -8.82
C SER A 99 -22.30 13.65 -10.00
N ALA A 100 -23.10 12.75 -10.59
CA ALA A 100 -24.00 13.09 -11.71
C ALA A 100 -25.19 13.95 -11.26
N THR A 101 -25.56 13.87 -10.00
CA THR A 101 -26.70 14.58 -9.40
C THR A 101 -26.27 15.75 -8.50
N ASP A 102 -24.97 16.06 -8.45
CA ASP A 102 -24.38 17.07 -7.56
C ASP A 102 -24.73 16.90 -6.07
N ASN A 103 -24.96 15.64 -5.66
CA ASN A 103 -25.36 15.27 -4.30
C ASN A 103 -24.22 14.60 -3.50
N VAL A 104 -22.96 14.80 -3.88
CA VAL A 104 -21.82 14.29 -3.09
C VAL A 104 -21.55 15.22 -1.93
N SER A 105 -21.73 14.70 -0.70
CA SER A 105 -21.37 15.42 0.52
C SER A 105 -20.09 14.88 1.14
N ARG A 106 -19.48 15.67 2.01
CA ARG A 106 -18.32 15.26 2.80
C ARG A 106 -18.61 13.98 3.60
N GLU A 107 -19.77 13.92 4.25
CA GLU A 107 -20.22 12.80 5.09
C GLU A 107 -20.41 11.53 4.25
N LEU A 108 -20.96 11.67 3.04
CA LEU A 108 -21.10 10.55 2.11
C LEU A 108 -19.72 9.98 1.72
N ILE A 109 -18.75 10.84 1.41
CA ILE A 109 -17.39 10.39 1.08
C ILE A 109 -16.79 9.63 2.27
N PHE A 110 -16.90 10.12 3.50
CA PHE A 110 -16.39 9.42 4.69
C PHE A 110 -17.09 8.08 4.91
N ALA A 111 -18.40 8.01 4.77
CA ALA A 111 -19.16 6.76 4.91
C ALA A 111 -18.73 5.73 3.86
N LEU A 112 -18.56 6.16 2.60
CA LEU A 112 -18.12 5.29 1.52
C LEU A 112 -16.65 4.88 1.66
N ALA A 113 -15.77 5.74 2.17
CA ALA A 113 -14.38 5.41 2.50
C ALA A 113 -14.30 4.35 3.62
N PHE A 114 -15.13 4.47 4.66
CA PHE A 114 -15.24 3.46 5.72
C PHE A 114 -15.66 2.10 5.14
N LEU A 115 -16.70 2.07 4.30
CA LEU A 115 -17.17 0.85 3.64
C LEU A 115 -16.12 0.27 2.70
N LEU A 116 -15.37 1.11 1.97
CA LEU A 116 -14.27 0.68 1.12
C LEU A 116 -13.17 0.01 1.95
N GLY A 117 -12.77 0.59 3.06
CA GLY A 117 -11.82 0.00 4.01
C GLY A 117 -12.32 -1.33 4.59
N ALA A 118 -13.61 -1.42 4.94
CA ALA A 118 -14.23 -2.64 5.44
C ALA A 118 -14.19 -3.76 4.39
N THR A 119 -14.65 -3.50 3.16
CA THR A 119 -14.61 -4.50 2.07
C THR A 119 -13.18 -4.96 1.77
N ARG A 120 -12.22 -4.03 1.77
CA ARG A 120 -10.81 -4.31 1.54
C ARG A 120 -10.21 -5.22 2.59
N SER A 121 -10.63 -5.05 3.86
CA SER A 121 -10.16 -5.87 4.99
C SER A 121 -10.53 -7.35 4.85
N PHE A 122 -11.68 -7.67 4.26
CA PHE A 122 -12.12 -9.05 4.01
C PHE A 122 -11.64 -9.58 2.64
N GLU A 123 -11.59 -8.73 1.62
CA GLU A 123 -11.21 -9.11 0.26
C GLU A 123 -9.76 -9.58 0.17
N MET A 124 -8.82 -8.88 0.80
CA MET A 124 -7.39 -9.21 0.71
C MET A 124 -7.05 -10.62 1.22
N PRO A 125 -7.44 -11.04 2.45
CA PRO A 125 -7.17 -12.40 2.93
C PRO A 125 -7.85 -13.46 2.09
N ALA A 126 -9.11 -13.23 1.68
CA ALA A 126 -9.86 -14.16 0.84
C ALA A 126 -9.17 -14.40 -0.50
N THR A 127 -8.73 -13.32 -1.15
CA THR A 127 -8.04 -13.39 -2.46
C THR A 127 -6.65 -14.03 -2.35
N GLN A 128 -5.88 -13.72 -1.31
CA GLN A 128 -4.59 -14.37 -1.08
C GLN A 128 -4.72 -15.87 -0.84
N ALA A 129 -5.77 -16.27 -0.14
CA ALA A 129 -6.05 -17.68 0.14
C ALA A 129 -6.64 -18.46 -1.07
N LEU A 130 -7.10 -17.76 -2.12
CA LEU A 130 -7.57 -18.39 -3.37
C LEU A 130 -6.43 -18.88 -4.26
N LEU A 131 -5.31 -18.17 -4.32
CA LEU A 131 -4.22 -18.44 -5.24
C LEU A 131 -3.69 -19.88 -5.20
N PRO A 132 -3.46 -20.52 -4.02
CA PRO A 132 -3.02 -21.92 -3.96
C PRO A 132 -4.02 -22.91 -4.52
N ASN A 133 -5.31 -22.54 -4.55
CA ASN A 133 -6.38 -23.41 -5.04
C ASN A 133 -6.64 -23.27 -6.55
N VAL A 134 -6.08 -22.21 -7.16
CA VAL A 134 -6.26 -21.89 -8.59
C VAL A 134 -5.15 -22.48 -9.45
N VAL A 135 -3.97 -22.74 -8.89
CA VAL A 135 -2.80 -23.20 -9.66
C VAL A 135 -2.22 -24.50 -9.09
N PRO A 136 -1.67 -25.38 -9.94
CA PRO A 136 -0.90 -26.52 -9.48
C PRO A 136 0.30 -26.11 -8.63
N THR A 137 0.69 -26.95 -7.66
CA THR A 137 1.78 -26.67 -6.72
C THR A 137 3.11 -26.31 -7.39
N GLY A 138 3.44 -26.97 -8.50
CA GLY A 138 4.68 -26.69 -9.25
C GLY A 138 4.73 -25.32 -9.94
N LEU A 139 3.57 -24.69 -10.18
CA LEU A 139 3.47 -23.36 -10.79
C LEU A 139 3.25 -22.24 -9.75
N PHE A 140 3.04 -22.60 -8.48
CA PHE A 140 2.67 -21.67 -7.43
C PHE A 140 3.68 -20.49 -7.24
N PRO A 141 5.01 -20.71 -7.17
CA PRO A 141 5.95 -19.60 -7.01
C PRO A 141 5.87 -18.56 -8.16
N ARG A 142 5.67 -19.06 -9.40
CA ARG A 142 5.52 -18.19 -10.58
C ARG A 142 4.19 -17.46 -10.58
N ALA A 143 3.11 -18.10 -10.14
CA ALA A 143 1.80 -17.49 -10.01
C ALA A 143 1.82 -16.35 -8.95
N VAL A 144 2.52 -16.55 -7.84
CA VAL A 144 2.77 -15.52 -6.83
C VAL A 144 3.51 -14.34 -7.44
N ALA A 145 4.62 -14.59 -8.15
CA ALA A 145 5.40 -13.54 -8.80
C ALA A 145 4.58 -12.76 -9.84
N ALA A 146 3.83 -13.46 -10.70
CA ALA A 146 2.96 -12.83 -11.70
C ALA A 146 1.85 -12.00 -11.06
N SER A 147 1.26 -12.46 -9.94
CA SER A 147 0.23 -11.71 -9.21
C SER A 147 0.81 -10.47 -8.52
N ALA A 148 2.02 -10.56 -7.96
CA ALA A 148 2.71 -9.43 -7.35
C ALA A 148 3.05 -8.37 -8.41
N SER A 149 3.58 -8.79 -9.57
CA SER A 149 3.88 -7.89 -10.69
C SER A 149 2.63 -7.18 -11.22
N ALA A 150 1.49 -7.89 -11.29
CA ALA A 150 0.22 -7.30 -11.68
C ALA A 150 -0.25 -6.21 -10.71
N THR A 151 -0.20 -6.49 -9.42
CA THR A 151 -0.55 -5.52 -8.39
C THR A 151 0.37 -4.30 -8.43
N GLN A 152 1.67 -4.51 -8.63
CA GLN A 152 2.64 -3.42 -8.75
C GLN A 152 2.36 -2.56 -10.00
N ALA A 153 2.07 -3.19 -11.15
CA ALA A 153 1.71 -2.45 -12.36
C ALA A 153 0.44 -1.61 -12.15
N ALA A 154 -0.59 -2.16 -11.47
CA ALA A 154 -1.79 -1.42 -11.12
C ALA A 154 -1.48 -0.22 -10.20
N THR A 155 -0.60 -0.39 -9.20
CA THR A 155 -0.19 0.68 -8.29
C THR A 155 0.53 1.82 -9.01
N ILE A 156 1.25 1.54 -10.10
CA ILE A 156 1.93 2.55 -10.90
C ILE A 156 0.97 3.24 -11.89
N VAL A 157 0.22 2.43 -12.65
CA VAL A 157 -0.54 2.93 -13.81
C VAL A 157 -1.90 3.50 -13.39
N ALA A 158 -2.59 2.85 -12.47
CA ALA A 158 -3.96 3.19 -12.16
C ALA A 158 -4.15 4.57 -11.52
N PRO A 159 -3.27 5.07 -10.62
CA PRO A 159 -3.37 6.45 -10.13
C PRO A 159 -3.26 7.48 -11.26
N ALA A 160 -2.31 7.29 -12.19
CA ALA A 160 -2.13 8.19 -13.33
C ALA A 160 -3.35 8.20 -14.25
N VAL A 161 -3.89 6.99 -14.56
CA VAL A 161 -5.13 6.87 -15.35
C VAL A 161 -6.31 7.48 -14.60
N GLY A 162 -6.45 7.24 -13.30
CA GLY A 162 -7.51 7.82 -12.48
C GLY A 162 -7.48 9.34 -12.45
N GLY A 163 -6.30 9.93 -12.25
CA GLY A 163 -6.11 11.38 -12.28
C GLY A 163 -6.39 11.98 -13.67
N LEU A 164 -5.95 11.32 -14.75
CA LEU A 164 -6.22 11.74 -16.11
C LEU A 164 -7.72 11.70 -16.42
N LEU A 165 -8.40 10.62 -16.08
CA LEU A 165 -9.85 10.49 -16.27
C LEU A 165 -10.62 11.52 -15.45
N TYR A 166 -10.17 11.79 -14.22
CA TYR A 166 -10.80 12.81 -13.38
C TYR A 166 -10.69 14.22 -13.98
N ALA A 167 -9.65 14.51 -14.76
CA ALA A 167 -9.52 15.80 -15.46
C ALA A 167 -10.68 16.10 -16.43
N PHE A 168 -11.37 15.06 -16.93
CA PHE A 168 -12.59 15.18 -17.74
C PHE A 168 -13.87 15.23 -16.91
N GLY A 169 -13.78 15.03 -15.59
CA GLY A 169 -14.87 15.04 -14.63
C GLY A 169 -14.92 13.77 -13.79
N SER A 170 -15.54 13.86 -12.61
CA SER A 170 -15.63 12.76 -11.64
C SER A 170 -16.30 11.50 -12.17
N ILE A 171 -17.31 11.63 -13.03
CA ILE A 171 -18.03 10.51 -13.65
C ILE A 171 -17.10 9.67 -14.51
N TRP A 172 -16.14 10.29 -15.20
CA TRP A 172 -15.19 9.61 -16.08
C TRP A 172 -14.18 8.74 -15.33
N VAL A 173 -14.03 8.90 -14.04
CA VAL A 173 -13.21 7.99 -13.20
C VAL A 173 -14.08 7.00 -12.45
N TYR A 174 -15.21 7.43 -11.89
CA TYR A 174 -16.08 6.54 -11.13
C TYR A 174 -16.76 5.48 -12.00
N GLY A 175 -17.23 5.86 -13.22
CA GLY A 175 -17.88 4.94 -14.16
C GLY A 175 -16.99 3.75 -14.56
N PRO A 176 -15.80 3.97 -15.14
CA PRO A 176 -14.84 2.88 -15.39
C PRO A 176 -14.48 2.07 -14.16
N THR A 177 -14.39 2.70 -12.98
CA THR A 177 -14.10 1.98 -11.72
C THR A 177 -15.21 1.00 -11.37
N VAL A 178 -16.48 1.36 -11.58
CA VAL A 178 -17.62 0.42 -11.45
C VAL A 178 -17.42 -0.76 -12.39
N ALA A 179 -17.10 -0.52 -13.67
CA ALA A 179 -16.89 -1.59 -14.63
C ALA A 179 -15.74 -2.52 -14.23
N LEU A 180 -14.63 -1.98 -13.75
CA LEU A 180 -13.49 -2.77 -13.26
C LEU A 180 -13.89 -3.71 -12.11
N TYR A 181 -14.63 -3.23 -11.13
CA TYR A 181 -15.08 -4.05 -10.00
C TYR A 181 -16.14 -5.08 -10.40
N VAL A 182 -17.06 -4.73 -11.29
CA VAL A 182 -18.07 -5.68 -11.82
C VAL A 182 -17.38 -6.79 -12.60
N ILE A 183 -16.44 -6.46 -13.50
CA ILE A 183 -15.68 -7.46 -14.26
C ILE A 183 -14.86 -8.33 -13.30
N ALA A 184 -14.19 -7.74 -12.29
CA ALA A 184 -13.46 -8.49 -11.28
C ALA A 184 -14.35 -9.47 -10.52
N CYS A 185 -15.56 -9.05 -10.13
CA CYS A 185 -16.54 -9.88 -9.46
C CYS A 185 -16.97 -11.07 -10.34
N LEU A 186 -17.31 -10.82 -11.59
CA LEU A 186 -17.71 -11.87 -12.55
C LEU A 186 -16.57 -12.86 -12.79
N LEU A 187 -15.34 -12.39 -12.97
CA LEU A 187 -14.16 -13.24 -13.12
C LEU A 187 -13.90 -14.07 -11.85
N THR A 188 -14.05 -13.47 -10.66
CA THR A 188 -13.91 -14.19 -9.39
C THR A 188 -14.98 -15.27 -9.24
N LEU A 189 -16.24 -14.99 -9.60
CA LEU A 189 -17.33 -15.96 -9.57
C LEU A 189 -17.17 -17.09 -10.60
N SER A 190 -16.48 -16.83 -11.72
CA SER A 190 -16.21 -17.84 -12.74
C SER A 190 -15.14 -18.86 -12.35
N LEU A 191 -14.42 -18.64 -11.24
CA LEU A 191 -13.39 -19.56 -10.77
C LEU A 191 -14.02 -20.87 -10.30
N ASP A 192 -13.63 -21.98 -10.92
CA ASP A 192 -13.96 -23.32 -10.43
C ASP A 192 -12.85 -23.75 -9.45
N VAL A 193 -13.10 -23.57 -8.15
CA VAL A 193 -12.11 -23.81 -7.10
C VAL A 193 -12.65 -24.88 -6.16
N ARG A 194 -11.96 -26.02 -6.08
CA ARG A 194 -12.22 -27.00 -5.03
C ARG A 194 -11.79 -26.45 -3.68
N GLN A 195 -12.74 -26.27 -2.77
CA GLN A 195 -12.45 -25.86 -1.41
C GLN A 195 -11.59 -26.91 -0.71
N GLN A 196 -10.32 -26.59 -0.51
CA GLN A 196 -9.54 -27.25 0.54
C GLN A 196 -9.66 -26.40 1.78
N VAL A 197 -10.37 -26.90 2.77
CA VAL A 197 -10.40 -26.31 4.12
C VAL A 197 -9.01 -26.50 4.73
N ALA A 198 -8.13 -25.52 4.53
CA ALA A 198 -6.83 -25.53 5.19
C ALA A 198 -7.07 -25.20 6.66
N GLN A 199 -6.81 -26.17 7.55
CA GLN A 199 -6.69 -25.94 8.97
C GLN A 199 -5.41 -25.12 9.25
N ARG A 200 -5.46 -23.81 8.98
CA ARG A 200 -4.42 -22.90 9.47
C ARG A 200 -4.75 -22.53 10.90
N GLY A 201 -3.74 -22.55 11.77
CA GLY A 201 -3.88 -22.13 13.17
C GLY A 201 -4.49 -20.73 13.24
N ARG A 202 -5.51 -20.56 14.08
CA ARG A 202 -6.25 -19.30 14.24
C ARG A 202 -5.30 -18.16 14.55
N ALA A 203 -5.41 -17.06 13.81
CA ALA A 203 -4.84 -15.80 14.25
C ALA A 203 -5.49 -15.44 15.60
N SER A 204 -4.74 -15.50 16.68
CA SER A 204 -5.21 -15.17 18.03
C SER A 204 -4.43 -13.96 18.54
N LEU A 205 -5.04 -13.21 19.45
CA LEU A 205 -4.33 -12.13 20.16
C LEU A 205 -3.04 -12.63 20.80
N GLU A 206 -3.06 -13.85 21.32
CA GLU A 206 -1.88 -14.50 21.91
C GLU A 206 -0.76 -14.69 20.87
N SER A 207 -1.09 -15.09 19.63
CA SER A 207 -0.11 -15.24 18.56
C SER A 207 0.51 -13.92 18.14
N LEU A 208 -0.29 -12.83 18.12
CA LEU A 208 0.21 -11.47 17.84
C LEU A 208 1.10 -10.98 18.98
N LEU A 209 0.68 -11.15 20.24
CA LEU A 209 1.47 -10.76 21.40
C LEU A 209 2.80 -11.56 21.48
N ALA A 210 2.79 -12.83 21.09
CA ALA A 210 4.00 -13.63 20.98
C ALA A 210 4.95 -13.06 19.91
N GLY A 211 4.43 -12.62 18.75
CA GLY A 211 5.20 -11.93 17.72
C GLY A 211 5.80 -10.62 18.21
N ILE A 212 5.03 -9.78 18.89
CA ILE A 212 5.51 -8.52 19.49
C ILE A 212 6.60 -8.79 20.54
N ARG A 213 6.40 -9.78 21.42
CA ARG A 213 7.39 -10.15 22.44
C ARG A 213 8.69 -10.62 21.80
N PHE A 214 8.61 -11.42 20.73
CA PHE A 214 9.79 -11.85 19.98
C PHE A 214 10.53 -10.68 19.35
N ILE A 215 9.83 -9.78 18.66
CA ILE A 215 10.42 -8.57 18.05
C ILE A 215 11.15 -7.74 19.12
N ARG A 216 10.52 -7.50 20.27
CA ARG A 216 11.12 -6.73 21.38
C ARG A 216 12.34 -7.41 22.01
N SER A 217 12.44 -8.74 21.94
CA SER A 217 13.60 -9.49 22.45
C SER A 217 14.80 -9.44 21.50
N ARG A 218 14.62 -8.95 20.26
CA ARG A 218 15.67 -8.85 19.23
C ARG A 218 15.91 -7.39 18.86
N PRO A 219 16.93 -6.72 19.43
CA PRO A 219 17.17 -5.28 19.23
C PRO A 219 17.29 -4.88 17.76
N ASP A 220 17.96 -5.68 16.93
CA ASP A 220 18.16 -5.38 15.51
C ASP A 220 16.85 -5.42 14.72
N ILE A 221 16.00 -6.44 14.96
CA ILE A 221 14.67 -6.55 14.33
C ILE A 221 13.77 -5.39 14.81
N PHE A 222 13.76 -5.14 16.11
CA PHE A 222 13.00 -4.04 16.71
C PHE A 222 13.45 -2.69 16.17
N GLY A 223 14.77 -2.47 16.09
CA GLY A 223 15.37 -1.26 15.54
C GLY A 223 14.97 -1.05 14.07
N ALA A 224 15.05 -2.09 13.24
CA ALA A 224 14.70 -1.99 11.82
C ALA A 224 13.21 -1.73 11.60
N ILE A 225 12.31 -2.43 12.31
CA ILE A 225 10.84 -2.25 12.19
C ILE A 225 10.41 -0.89 12.73
N SER A 226 10.95 -0.47 13.89
CA SER A 226 10.58 0.80 14.50
C SER A 226 11.16 2.01 13.75
N LEU A 227 12.35 1.89 13.15
CA LEU A 227 12.91 2.93 12.27
C LEU A 227 11.93 3.27 11.14
N ASP A 228 11.46 2.25 10.43
CA ASP A 228 10.50 2.43 9.34
C ASP A 228 9.16 3.00 9.82
N LEU A 229 8.64 2.44 10.92
CA LEU A 229 7.39 2.91 11.51
C LEU A 229 7.42 4.42 11.77
N PHE A 230 8.45 4.92 12.42
CA PHE A 230 8.55 6.34 12.76
C PHE A 230 8.94 7.21 11.56
N ALA A 231 9.80 6.70 10.65
CA ALA A 231 10.17 7.43 9.44
C ALA A 231 8.97 7.64 8.52
N VAL A 232 8.14 6.61 8.32
CA VAL A 232 6.94 6.68 7.49
C VAL A 232 5.82 7.45 8.19
N LEU A 233 5.67 7.27 9.52
CA LEU A 233 4.69 8.02 10.32
C LEU A 233 4.88 9.54 10.17
N LEU A 234 6.13 10.01 10.21
CA LEU A 234 6.43 11.44 10.08
C LEU A 234 6.54 11.88 8.61
N GLY A 235 6.96 10.98 7.71
CA GLY A 235 7.16 11.26 6.28
C GLY A 235 5.91 11.14 5.40
N GLY A 236 4.71 11.10 5.96
CA GLY A 236 3.43 10.80 5.29
C GLY A 236 2.93 11.83 4.26
N ALA A 237 3.82 12.48 3.50
CA ALA A 237 3.49 13.54 2.53
C ALA A 237 2.47 13.13 1.45
N THR A 238 2.21 11.84 1.25
CA THR A 238 1.30 11.33 0.20
C THR A 238 -0.15 11.75 0.39
N ALA A 239 -0.62 11.96 1.63
CA ALA A 239 -1.96 12.47 1.91
C ALA A 239 -2.16 13.91 1.39
N LEU A 240 -1.07 14.69 1.34
CA LEU A 240 -1.09 16.11 0.94
C LEU A 240 -0.91 16.32 -0.56
N LEU A 241 -0.68 15.27 -1.35
CA LEU A 241 -0.53 15.37 -2.80
C LEU A 241 -1.69 16.09 -3.52
N PRO A 242 -2.98 15.96 -3.11
CA PRO A 242 -4.06 16.74 -3.71
C PRO A 242 -3.85 18.25 -3.54
N VAL A 243 -3.38 18.70 -2.38
CA VAL A 243 -3.07 20.12 -2.11
C VAL A 243 -1.93 20.60 -2.99
N PHE A 244 -0.83 19.82 -3.05
CA PHE A 244 0.29 20.15 -3.93
C PHE A 244 -0.14 20.25 -5.39
N ALA A 245 -0.91 19.29 -5.90
CA ALA A 245 -1.35 19.28 -7.29
C ALA A 245 -2.30 20.43 -7.61
N LYS A 246 -3.19 20.83 -6.68
CA LYS A 246 -4.19 21.87 -6.89
C LYS A 246 -3.64 23.27 -6.67
N ASP A 247 -2.98 23.51 -5.53
CA ASP A 247 -2.72 24.88 -5.02
C ASP A 247 -1.26 25.30 -5.20
N ILE A 248 -0.29 24.37 -5.22
CA ILE A 248 1.14 24.68 -5.28
C ILE A 248 1.69 24.48 -6.71
N LEU A 249 1.45 23.31 -7.28
CA LEU A 249 1.97 22.94 -8.61
C LEU A 249 0.99 23.30 -9.74
N LEU A 250 -0.26 23.62 -9.42
CA LEU A 250 -1.31 24.05 -10.34
C LEU A 250 -1.55 23.13 -11.54
N THR A 251 -1.37 21.81 -11.32
CA THR A 251 -1.48 20.81 -12.39
C THR A 251 -2.83 20.13 -12.46
N GLY A 252 -3.66 20.26 -11.42
CA GLY A 252 -4.96 19.61 -11.39
C GLY A 252 -4.90 18.09 -11.14
N ALA A 253 -5.99 17.41 -11.45
CA ALA A 253 -6.15 15.98 -11.13
C ALA A 253 -5.18 15.06 -11.88
N TRP A 254 -4.82 15.38 -13.13
CA TRP A 254 -3.85 14.59 -13.89
C TRP A 254 -2.46 14.61 -13.24
N GLY A 255 -2.05 15.78 -12.75
CA GLY A 255 -0.80 15.93 -12.02
C GLY A 255 -0.79 15.14 -10.72
N LEU A 256 -1.91 15.13 -9.96
CA LEU A 256 -2.06 14.29 -8.78
C LEU A 256 -1.86 12.80 -9.11
N GLY A 257 -2.47 12.31 -10.20
CA GLY A 257 -2.32 10.93 -10.61
C GLY A 257 -0.87 10.55 -10.88
N LEU A 258 -0.11 11.39 -11.57
CA LEU A 258 1.32 11.18 -11.83
C LEU A 258 2.17 11.27 -10.54
N LEU A 259 1.93 12.27 -9.69
CA LEU A 259 2.63 12.40 -8.42
C LEU A 259 2.40 11.17 -7.52
N ARG A 260 1.19 10.63 -7.50
CA ARG A 260 0.86 9.43 -6.71
C ARG A 260 1.48 8.14 -7.30
N SER A 261 1.71 8.09 -8.60
CA SER A 261 2.40 6.98 -9.27
C SER A 261 3.93 7.02 -9.11
N ALA A 262 4.50 8.20 -8.92
CA ALA A 262 5.95 8.40 -8.95
C ALA A 262 6.73 7.57 -7.91
N PRO A 263 6.32 7.46 -6.62
CA PRO A 263 7.02 6.60 -5.67
C PRO A 263 7.01 5.13 -6.07
N ALA A 264 5.91 4.64 -6.64
CA ALA A 264 5.81 3.24 -7.08
C ALA A 264 6.71 2.95 -8.30
N VAL A 265 6.90 3.93 -9.20
CA VAL A 265 7.91 3.86 -10.27
C VAL A 265 9.31 3.76 -9.68
N GLY A 266 9.65 4.60 -8.73
CA GLY A 266 10.94 4.57 -8.04
C GLY A 266 11.22 3.23 -7.35
N ALA A 267 10.22 2.72 -6.63
CA ALA A 267 10.28 1.43 -5.97
C ALA A 267 10.50 0.28 -6.98
N LEU A 268 9.80 0.30 -8.13
CA LEU A 268 9.98 -0.69 -9.18
C LEU A 268 11.40 -0.65 -9.77
N LEU A 269 11.87 0.53 -10.15
CA LEU A 269 13.22 0.69 -10.72
C LEU A 269 14.29 0.22 -9.74
N MET A 270 14.16 0.58 -8.46
CA MET A 270 15.09 0.16 -7.42
C MET A 270 15.00 -1.34 -7.14
N SER A 271 13.81 -1.94 -7.15
CA SER A 271 13.67 -3.38 -6.96
C SER A 271 14.35 -4.19 -8.08
N LEU A 272 14.24 -3.72 -9.33
CA LEU A 272 14.93 -4.33 -10.47
C LEU A 272 16.45 -4.17 -10.36
N TRP A 273 16.91 -2.99 -9.90
CA TRP A 273 18.33 -2.75 -9.63
C TRP A 273 18.87 -3.68 -8.54
N LEU A 274 18.18 -3.77 -7.40
CA LEU A 274 18.57 -4.65 -6.29
C LEU A 274 18.51 -6.13 -6.63
N ALA A 275 17.63 -6.55 -7.53
CA ALA A 275 17.60 -7.92 -8.04
C ALA A 275 18.86 -8.27 -8.86
N ARG A 276 19.49 -7.28 -9.51
CA ARG A 276 20.73 -7.46 -10.28
C ARG A 276 21.98 -7.20 -9.44
N PHE A 277 21.89 -6.26 -8.49
CA PHE A 277 23.00 -5.81 -7.65
C PHE A 277 22.53 -5.83 -6.17
N PRO A 278 22.52 -7.01 -5.54
CA PRO A 278 22.06 -7.12 -4.14
C PRO A 278 23.01 -6.40 -3.18
N VAL A 279 22.44 -5.87 -2.10
CA VAL A 279 23.23 -5.23 -1.04
C VAL A 279 23.85 -6.33 -0.17
N GLU A 280 25.13 -6.60 -0.34
CA GLU A 280 25.85 -7.67 0.35
C GLU A 280 26.67 -7.17 1.56
N ARG A 281 27.07 -5.89 1.56
CA ARG A 281 27.95 -5.28 2.56
C ARG A 281 27.37 -3.96 3.07
N LYS A 282 27.77 -3.60 4.29
CA LYS A 282 27.34 -2.37 4.99
C LYS A 282 25.82 -2.22 5.01
N VAL A 283 25.12 -3.33 5.21
CA VAL A 283 23.67 -3.42 5.06
C VAL A 283 22.95 -2.46 6.00
N GLY A 284 23.41 -2.36 7.25
CA GLY A 284 22.85 -1.42 8.23
C GLY A 284 23.01 0.03 7.78
N LEU A 285 24.23 0.43 7.41
CA LEU A 285 24.51 1.79 6.94
C LEU A 285 23.70 2.13 5.68
N THR A 286 23.57 1.18 4.75
CA THR A 286 22.76 1.35 3.52
C THR A 286 21.30 1.61 3.85
N MET A 287 20.73 0.87 4.81
CA MET A 287 19.35 1.07 5.26
C MET A 287 19.15 2.47 5.88
N PHE A 288 20.03 2.87 6.80
CA PHE A 288 19.96 4.21 7.41
C PHE A 288 20.16 5.33 6.39
N THR A 289 21.09 5.15 5.45
CA THR A 289 21.29 6.13 4.35
C THR A 289 20.05 6.23 3.47
N ALA A 290 19.42 5.11 3.14
CA ALA A 290 18.18 5.10 2.37
C ALA A 290 17.05 5.87 3.10
N VAL A 291 16.85 5.64 4.40
CA VAL A 291 15.86 6.39 5.20
C VAL A 291 16.24 7.87 5.28
N GLY A 292 17.54 8.20 5.36
CA GLY A 292 18.02 9.59 5.30
C GLY A 292 17.70 10.24 3.94
N VAL A 293 17.94 9.55 2.83
CA VAL A 293 17.58 10.02 1.47
C VAL A 293 16.07 10.22 1.35
N PHE A 294 15.26 9.30 1.90
CA PHE A 294 13.81 9.46 1.96
C PHE A 294 13.42 10.76 2.69
N GLY A 295 14.00 11.06 3.85
CA GLY A 295 13.74 12.30 4.59
C GLY A 295 14.16 13.56 3.83
N VAL A 296 15.35 13.56 3.18
CA VAL A 296 15.82 14.67 2.34
C VAL A 296 14.90 14.86 1.13
N ALA A 297 14.50 13.78 0.47
CA ALA A 297 13.57 13.83 -0.65
C ALA A 297 12.20 14.38 -0.22
N THR A 298 11.70 14.02 0.97
CA THR A 298 10.47 14.59 1.52
C THR A 298 10.57 16.10 1.70
N ILE A 299 11.70 16.61 2.24
CA ILE A 299 11.95 18.07 2.38
C ILE A 299 12.02 18.74 1.00
N ALA A 300 12.78 18.15 0.06
CA ALA A 300 12.93 18.68 -1.29
C ALA A 300 11.58 18.75 -2.03
N PHE A 301 10.72 17.72 -1.86
CA PHE A 301 9.35 17.74 -2.37
C PHE A 301 8.53 18.86 -1.74
N GLY A 302 8.57 19.02 -0.40
CA GLY A 302 7.81 20.04 0.33
C GLY A 302 8.15 21.47 -0.10
N LEU A 303 9.42 21.72 -0.45
CA LEU A 303 9.89 23.03 -0.91
C LEU A 303 9.74 23.25 -2.41
N SER A 304 9.35 22.22 -3.16
CA SER A 304 9.26 22.29 -4.62
C SER A 304 8.03 23.04 -5.11
N THR A 305 8.25 23.92 -6.07
CA THR A 305 7.21 24.60 -6.85
C THR A 305 7.18 24.16 -8.33
N SER A 306 8.06 23.22 -8.71
CA SER A 306 8.15 22.68 -10.06
C SER A 306 7.57 21.26 -10.12
N PHE A 307 6.60 21.04 -10.99
CA PHE A 307 5.97 19.73 -11.15
C PHE A 307 6.97 18.61 -11.52
N TRP A 308 7.83 18.85 -12.50
CA TRP A 308 8.78 17.86 -12.96
C TRP A 308 9.86 17.54 -11.91
N PHE A 309 10.29 18.56 -11.18
CA PHE A 309 11.21 18.36 -10.05
C PHE A 309 10.52 17.56 -8.93
N SER A 310 9.29 17.90 -8.56
CA SER A 310 8.49 17.15 -7.58
C SER A 310 8.34 15.69 -7.98
N LEU A 311 8.04 15.43 -9.26
CA LEU A 311 7.90 14.09 -9.80
C LEU A 311 9.20 13.29 -9.66
N ALA A 312 10.34 13.87 -10.07
CA ALA A 312 11.65 13.24 -9.96
C ALA A 312 12.03 12.94 -8.50
N VAL A 313 11.77 13.87 -7.59
CA VAL A 313 12.03 13.71 -6.16
C VAL A 313 11.18 12.60 -5.56
N LEU A 314 9.91 12.49 -5.94
CA LEU A 314 9.03 11.40 -5.48
C LEU A 314 9.47 10.02 -6.01
N VAL A 315 10.04 9.96 -7.23
CA VAL A 315 10.68 8.73 -7.74
C VAL A 315 11.88 8.35 -6.87
N VAL A 316 12.74 9.31 -6.51
CA VAL A 316 13.87 9.07 -5.61
C VAL A 316 13.39 8.62 -4.22
N LEU A 317 12.35 9.25 -3.70
CA LEU A 317 11.72 8.88 -2.43
C LEU A 317 11.28 7.42 -2.43
N GLY A 318 10.55 6.99 -3.46
CA GLY A 318 10.09 5.60 -3.58
C GLY A 318 11.25 4.60 -3.79
N ALA A 319 12.30 5.00 -4.50
CA ALA A 319 13.51 4.18 -4.66
C ALA A 319 14.23 3.98 -3.31
N ALA A 320 14.35 5.04 -2.51
CA ALA A 320 14.95 5.00 -1.19
C ALA A 320 14.14 4.13 -0.21
N ASP A 321 12.82 4.28 -0.20
CA ASP A 321 11.93 3.44 0.60
C ASP A 321 12.07 1.96 0.26
N MET A 322 12.17 1.62 -1.04
CA MET A 322 12.35 0.25 -1.50
C MET A 322 13.64 -0.40 -0.97
N ILE A 323 14.74 0.34 -0.89
CA ILE A 323 15.99 -0.16 -0.29
C ILE A 323 15.77 -0.53 1.17
N SER A 324 15.16 0.35 1.95
CA SER A 324 14.84 0.11 3.37
C SER A 324 13.92 -1.10 3.54
N MET A 325 12.88 -1.18 2.72
CA MET A 325 11.90 -2.28 2.73
C MET A 325 12.54 -3.64 2.45
N VAL A 326 13.42 -3.74 1.44
CA VAL A 326 14.11 -4.98 1.07
C VAL A 326 15.03 -5.43 2.20
N ILE A 327 15.86 -4.54 2.74
CA ILE A 327 16.80 -4.85 3.82
C ILE A 327 16.04 -5.29 5.07
N ARG A 328 15.05 -4.53 5.50
CA ARG A 328 14.21 -4.85 6.66
C ARG A 328 13.47 -6.18 6.48
N GLY A 329 12.88 -6.39 5.30
CA GLY A 329 12.21 -7.65 4.98
C GLY A 329 13.14 -8.85 5.07
N ALA A 330 14.39 -8.71 4.59
CA ALA A 330 15.41 -9.73 4.70
C ALA A 330 15.78 -10.01 6.18
N PHE A 331 16.01 -8.97 7.00
CA PHE A 331 16.27 -9.15 8.43
C PHE A 331 15.14 -9.89 9.13
N VAL A 332 13.89 -9.49 8.92
CA VAL A 332 12.72 -10.14 9.52
C VAL A 332 12.65 -11.62 9.13
N GLN A 333 12.93 -11.96 7.89
CA GLN A 333 12.83 -13.34 7.41
C GLN A 333 14.00 -14.22 7.86
N LEU A 334 15.21 -13.69 7.84
CA LEU A 334 16.43 -14.46 8.08
C LEU A 334 16.72 -14.65 9.58
N GLU A 335 16.38 -13.67 10.43
CA GLU A 335 16.63 -13.74 11.86
C GLU A 335 15.44 -14.28 12.67
N THR A 336 14.32 -14.59 12.00
CA THR A 336 13.15 -15.15 12.67
C THR A 336 13.10 -16.66 12.46
N PRO A 337 13.05 -17.47 13.54
CA PRO A 337 12.85 -18.92 13.46
C PRO A 337 11.56 -19.26 12.69
N ASP A 338 11.56 -20.39 11.98
CA ASP A 338 10.44 -20.80 11.11
C ASP A 338 9.09 -20.82 11.83
N GLU A 339 9.09 -21.27 13.12
CA GLU A 339 7.89 -21.34 13.96
C GLU A 339 7.30 -19.94 14.29
N MET A 340 8.12 -18.91 14.31
CA MET A 340 7.72 -17.53 14.63
C MET A 340 7.54 -16.66 13.39
N ARG A 341 8.03 -17.07 12.21
CA ARG A 341 8.08 -16.26 10.99
C ARG A 341 6.71 -15.72 10.58
N GLY A 342 5.66 -16.54 10.65
CA GLY A 342 4.29 -16.12 10.35
C GLY A 342 3.75 -15.06 11.32
N ARG A 343 4.06 -15.21 12.63
CA ARG A 343 3.62 -14.27 13.68
C ARG A 343 4.33 -12.93 13.56
N VAL A 344 5.64 -12.95 13.34
CA VAL A 344 6.46 -11.73 13.15
C VAL A 344 6.07 -11.01 11.87
N SER A 345 5.84 -11.73 10.77
CA SER A 345 5.37 -11.12 9.51
C SER A 345 3.99 -10.48 9.64
N ALA A 346 3.06 -11.08 10.40
CA ALA A 346 1.75 -10.51 10.66
C ALA A 346 1.85 -9.18 11.45
N VAL A 347 2.70 -9.16 12.50
CA VAL A 347 2.97 -7.95 13.29
C VAL A 347 3.63 -6.87 12.44
N ASN A 348 4.64 -7.22 11.63
CA ASN A 348 5.30 -6.29 10.72
C ASN A 348 4.33 -5.70 9.70
N GLY A 349 3.46 -6.51 9.11
CA GLY A 349 2.43 -6.03 8.17
C GLY A 349 1.41 -5.08 8.84
N LEU A 350 1.06 -5.34 10.10
CA LEU A 350 0.20 -4.44 10.88
C LEU A 350 0.89 -3.09 11.14
N PHE A 351 2.17 -3.11 11.53
CA PHE A 351 2.94 -1.89 11.76
C PHE A 351 3.10 -1.06 10.49
N ILE A 352 3.41 -1.67 9.35
CA ILE A 352 3.48 -0.98 8.05
C ILE A 352 2.13 -0.33 7.70
N GLY A 353 1.03 -1.08 7.84
CA GLY A 353 -0.30 -0.55 7.56
C GLY A 353 -0.68 0.60 8.50
N ALA A 354 -0.39 0.47 9.80
CA ALA A 354 -0.67 1.50 10.78
C ALA A 354 0.18 2.75 10.57
N SER A 355 1.49 2.62 10.31
CA SER A 355 2.38 3.76 10.11
C SER A 355 1.98 4.58 8.87
N ASN A 356 1.61 3.93 7.78
CA ASN A 356 1.14 4.63 6.58
C ASN A 356 -0.12 5.47 6.87
N GLN A 357 -1.14 4.86 7.48
CA GLN A 357 -2.43 5.53 7.67
C GLN A 357 -2.39 6.58 8.79
N LEU A 358 -1.67 6.28 9.88
CA LEU A 358 -1.44 7.26 10.94
C LEU A 358 -0.55 8.40 10.46
N GLY A 359 0.42 8.14 9.57
CA GLY A 359 1.24 9.17 8.95
C GLY A 359 0.44 10.06 8.00
N GLU A 360 -0.50 9.51 7.24
CA GLU A 360 -1.43 10.31 6.43
C GLU A 360 -2.29 11.23 7.31
N PHE A 361 -2.80 10.71 8.43
CA PHE A 361 -3.57 11.50 9.39
C PHE A 361 -2.70 12.57 10.09
N GLU A 362 -1.51 12.18 10.56
CA GLU A 362 -0.56 13.11 11.18
C GLU A 362 -0.20 14.27 10.24
N SER A 363 0.11 13.96 8.99
CA SER A 363 0.43 14.96 7.97
C SER A 363 -0.75 15.89 7.69
N GLY A 364 -1.98 15.37 7.64
CA GLY A 364 -3.20 16.18 7.52
C GLY A 364 -3.40 17.13 8.71
N LEU A 365 -3.20 16.61 9.93
CA LEU A 365 -3.34 17.38 11.17
C LEU A 365 -2.25 18.47 11.29
N THR A 366 -1.01 18.11 11.03
CA THR A 366 0.13 19.03 11.05
C THR A 366 -0.02 20.10 9.97
N ALA A 367 -0.50 19.74 8.78
CA ALA A 367 -0.79 20.70 7.73
C ALA A 367 -1.95 21.64 8.06
N HIS A 368 -2.93 21.17 8.80
CA HIS A 368 -4.03 22.01 9.29
C HIS A 368 -3.54 23.10 10.26
N TRP A 369 -2.55 22.78 11.11
CA TRP A 369 -2.02 23.73 12.11
C TRP A 369 -0.95 24.67 11.56
N PHE A 370 -0.03 24.15 10.75
CA PHE A 370 1.17 24.86 10.31
C PHE A 370 1.20 25.21 8.83
N GLY A 371 0.23 24.71 8.06
CA GLY A 371 0.21 24.80 6.59
C GLY A 371 0.89 23.61 5.91
N THR A 372 0.57 23.41 4.64
CA THR A 372 0.96 22.22 3.88
C THR A 372 2.47 22.07 3.70
N VAL A 373 3.16 23.14 3.27
CA VAL A 373 4.61 23.11 3.04
C VAL A 373 5.39 22.89 4.34
N PRO A 374 5.12 23.65 5.43
CA PRO A 374 5.77 23.39 6.71
C PRO A 374 5.53 21.96 7.24
N ALA A 375 4.33 21.41 7.08
CA ALA A 375 4.03 20.05 7.53
C ALA A 375 4.91 19.01 6.84
N VAL A 376 5.04 19.07 5.51
CA VAL A 376 5.90 18.16 4.75
C VAL A 376 7.38 18.34 5.12
N VAL A 377 7.84 19.57 5.28
CA VAL A 377 9.22 19.86 5.69
C VAL A 377 9.49 19.32 7.10
N LEU A 378 8.58 19.58 8.05
CA LEU A 378 8.68 19.04 9.42
C LEU A 378 8.69 17.52 9.44
N GLY A 379 7.88 16.89 8.61
CA GLY A 379 7.87 15.42 8.43
C GLY A 379 9.21 14.87 7.94
N GLY A 380 9.79 15.51 6.93
CA GLY A 380 11.12 15.14 6.44
C GLY A 380 12.23 15.38 7.46
N VAL A 381 12.21 16.51 8.17
CA VAL A 381 13.14 16.78 9.29
C VAL A 381 12.96 15.74 10.39
N GLY A 382 11.72 15.42 10.77
CA GLY A 382 11.41 14.39 11.74
C GLY A 382 11.99 13.03 11.35
N THR A 383 11.86 12.64 10.07
CA THR A 383 12.48 11.42 9.52
C THR A 383 14.00 11.43 9.67
N LEU A 384 14.67 12.56 9.40
CA LEU A 384 16.13 12.69 9.59
C LEU A 384 16.52 12.60 11.07
N VAL A 385 15.76 13.24 11.96
CA VAL A 385 15.97 13.15 13.41
C VAL A 385 15.79 11.71 13.90
N VAL A 386 14.76 11.01 13.46
CA VAL A 386 14.56 9.58 13.75
C VAL A 386 15.76 8.79 13.26
N THR A 387 16.18 8.96 12.01
CA THR A 387 17.33 8.26 11.42
C THR A 387 18.58 8.43 12.27
N GLY A 388 18.94 9.68 12.62
CA GLY A 388 20.12 9.97 13.45
C GLY A 388 20.02 9.43 14.89
N THR A 389 18.81 9.47 15.46
CA THR A 389 18.54 8.94 16.81
C THR A 389 18.64 7.43 16.84
N TRP A 390 18.04 6.73 15.84
CA TRP A 390 18.10 5.28 15.74
C TRP A 390 19.50 4.75 15.46
N MET A 391 20.32 5.45 14.68
CA MET A 391 21.74 5.09 14.52
C MET A 391 22.49 5.06 15.86
N LYS A 392 22.12 5.94 16.80
CA LYS A 392 22.71 5.97 18.14
C LYS A 392 22.10 4.95 19.10
N LEU A 393 20.80 4.73 19.01
CA LEU A 393 20.08 3.77 19.88
C LEU A 393 20.33 2.31 19.50
N PHE A 394 20.56 2.04 18.21
CA PHE A 394 20.78 0.70 17.65
C PHE A 394 22.13 0.64 16.91
N PRO A 395 23.28 0.80 17.61
CA PRO A 395 24.59 0.81 16.96
C PRO A 395 24.95 -0.51 16.32
N THR A 396 24.47 -1.66 16.86
CA THR A 396 24.64 -2.98 16.28
C THR A 396 23.99 -3.08 14.89
N LEU A 397 22.79 -2.54 14.75
CA LEU A 397 22.08 -2.48 13.46
C LEU A 397 22.79 -1.55 12.47
N ALA A 398 23.28 -0.39 12.94
CA ALA A 398 23.99 0.57 12.08
C ALA A 398 25.33 0.02 11.56
N GLN A 399 26.05 -0.76 12.39
CA GLN A 399 27.34 -1.37 12.07
C GLN A 399 27.21 -2.72 11.35
N ARG A 400 26.01 -3.22 11.13
CA ARG A 400 25.77 -4.51 10.50
C ARG A 400 26.33 -4.53 9.07
N ASP A 401 27.31 -5.39 8.82
CA ASP A 401 27.95 -5.50 7.50
C ASP A 401 27.16 -6.39 6.55
N ARG A 402 26.60 -7.52 7.04
CA ARG A 402 25.91 -8.52 6.21
C ARG A 402 24.51 -8.85 6.73
N LEU A 403 23.65 -9.36 5.84
CA LEU A 403 22.30 -9.85 6.19
C LEU A 403 22.36 -11.12 7.07
N HIS A 404 23.34 -12.00 6.84
CA HIS A 404 23.57 -13.21 7.65
C HIS A 404 24.86 -13.11 8.46
N GLY A 405 24.77 -13.51 9.74
CA GLY A 405 25.88 -13.89 10.59
C GLY A 405 27.06 -12.92 10.61
N GLY A 406 27.05 -11.92 11.45
CA GLY A 406 28.23 -11.36 12.04
C GLY A 406 28.49 -12.06 13.35
#